data_b1e7651c5c66ab75eac631ded9465b8a
#
_entry.id   b1e7651c5c66ab75eac631ded9465b8a
#
_cell.length_a   1.000
_cell.length_b   1.000
_cell.length_c   1.000
_cell.angle_alpha   90.00
_cell.angle_beta   90.00
_cell.angle_gamma   90.00
#
_symmetry.space_group_name_H-M   'P 1'
#
loop_
_entity.id
_entity.type
_entity.pdbx_description
1 polymer ?
#
loop_
_entity_poly.entity_id
_entity_poly.type
_entity_poly.pdbx_seq_one_letter_code
_entity_poly.pdbx_strand_id
1 'polypeptide(L)'
;MNNILTIIKNIEDKDGNRILHIFAADALILFIKIIIILIIVYICKICIKLVDTHIDKIAISKIDRGAKQFTKSFIKLGISAVFFLLAMLLFGFKEQSIITMISAISLGIGISLKEFLSNFAGGVVILFARPFTVGNFIEMNDVMGEVSEIGVFSTCVNTLDSRKIIIPNNVVISKNIINYDANKYRRIQLTVPIAYEADPRAAIKELQDIAKTFKGIENQRTPFINIMSYGSSSVNIEYLVWTVNTGYHDYYNTRGNLMQYIIERFAEKNIEIPYNKLDIHLYNENSPAL
;
A
#
# COMPACT_ATOMS: atom_id res chain seq x y z
N MET A 1 81.56 -41.94 26.62
CA MET A 1 80.23 -41.96 27.25
C MET A 1 79.89 -40.59 27.82
N ASN A 2 80.82 -39.85 28.43
CA ASN A 2 80.54 -38.53 29.02
C ASN A 2 80.14 -37.41 28.02
N ASN A 3 80.74 -37.44 26.78
CA ASN A 3 80.44 -36.42 25.77
C ASN A 3 79.01 -36.48 25.21
N ILE A 4 78.43 -37.71 25.12
CA ILE A 4 77.12 -37.91 24.59
C ILE A 4 76.06 -37.44 25.61
N LEU A 5 76.28 -37.72 26.91
CA LEU A 5 75.42 -37.26 27.99
C LEU A 5 75.41 -35.72 28.11
N THR A 6 76.55 -35.08 27.86
CA THR A 6 76.65 -33.60 27.87
C THR A 6 75.94 -32.98 26.68
N ILE A 7 76.03 -33.62 25.51
CA ILE A 7 75.33 -33.18 24.28
C ILE A 7 73.81 -33.38 24.45
N ILE A 8 73.36 -34.51 24.99
CA ILE A 8 71.94 -34.76 25.27
C ILE A 8 71.40 -33.77 26.27
N LYS A 9 72.14 -33.51 27.37
CA LYS A 9 71.72 -32.54 28.40
C LYS A 9 71.67 -31.11 27.84
N ASN A 10 72.59 -30.71 26.99
CA ASN A 10 72.57 -29.40 26.31
C ASN A 10 71.49 -29.25 25.26
N ILE A 11 71.09 -30.33 24.60
CA ILE A 11 69.93 -30.35 23.66
C ILE A 11 68.65 -30.27 24.46
N GLU A 12 68.53 -31.05 25.55
CA GLU A 12 67.36 -31.03 26.42
C GLU A 12 67.15 -29.66 27.09
N ASP A 13 68.25 -29.00 27.55
CA ASP A 13 68.21 -27.67 28.15
C ASP A 13 67.90 -26.57 27.11
N LYS A 14 68.39 -26.66 25.88
CA LYS A 14 68.08 -25.74 24.79
C LYS A 14 66.64 -25.91 24.31
N ASP A 15 66.16 -27.14 24.18
CA ASP A 15 64.76 -27.41 23.74
C ASP A 15 63.77 -27.08 24.85
N GLY A 16 64.11 -27.37 26.13
CA GLY A 16 63.29 -26.98 27.29
C GLY A 16 63.12 -25.47 27.43
N ASN A 17 64.20 -24.70 27.32
CA ASN A 17 64.13 -23.24 27.34
C ASN A 17 63.42 -22.68 26.13
N ARG A 18 63.60 -23.25 24.97
CA ARG A 18 62.90 -22.86 23.73
C ARG A 18 61.39 -23.08 23.86
N ILE A 19 60.98 -24.24 24.37
CA ILE A 19 59.60 -24.58 24.65
C ILE A 19 58.98 -23.59 25.68
N LEU A 20 59.70 -23.30 26.78
CA LEU A 20 59.26 -22.37 27.80
C LEU A 20 59.05 -20.94 27.24
N HIS A 21 59.99 -20.48 26.35
CA HIS A 21 59.84 -19.17 25.68
C HIS A 21 58.63 -19.13 24.72
N ILE A 22 58.33 -20.23 24.02
CA ILE A 22 57.15 -20.31 23.16
C ILE A 22 55.88 -20.24 24.01
N PHE A 23 55.78 -21.04 25.09
CA PHE A 23 54.63 -20.98 26.00
C PHE A 23 54.45 -19.62 26.65
N ALA A 24 55.55 -18.96 27.07
CA ALA A 24 55.52 -17.61 27.65
C ALA A 24 55.07 -16.56 26.63
N ALA A 25 55.52 -16.68 25.35
CA ALA A 25 55.06 -15.79 24.26
C ALA A 25 53.58 -15.98 23.95
N ASP A 26 53.10 -17.21 23.86
CA ASP A 26 51.66 -17.51 23.59
C ASP A 26 50.79 -17.04 24.76
N ALA A 27 51.24 -17.24 26.02
CA ALA A 27 50.54 -16.74 27.20
C ALA A 27 50.46 -15.21 27.22
N LEU A 28 51.57 -14.53 26.82
CA LEU A 28 51.57 -13.06 26.69
C LEU A 28 50.62 -12.56 25.61
N ILE A 29 50.60 -13.20 24.44
CA ILE A 29 49.70 -12.88 23.34
C ILE A 29 48.25 -13.07 23.79
N LEU A 30 47.94 -14.17 24.47
CA LEU A 30 46.59 -14.44 25.01
C LEU A 30 46.20 -13.36 26.03
N PHE A 31 47.11 -12.98 26.95
CA PHE A 31 46.88 -11.94 27.93
C PHE A 31 46.60 -10.57 27.29
N ILE A 32 47.38 -10.19 26.26
CA ILE A 32 47.12 -8.97 25.48
C ILE A 32 45.77 -9.01 24.79
N LYS A 33 45.40 -10.13 24.17
CA LYS A 33 44.08 -10.30 23.53
C LYS A 33 42.94 -10.11 24.52
N ILE A 34 43.07 -10.69 25.71
CA ILE A 34 42.07 -10.53 26.80
C ILE A 34 41.93 -9.06 27.19
N ILE A 35 43.06 -8.33 27.38
CA ILE A 35 43.00 -6.91 27.70
C ILE A 35 42.29 -6.11 26.61
N ILE A 36 42.62 -6.35 25.35
CA ILE A 36 41.98 -5.66 24.22
C ILE A 36 40.45 -5.94 24.19
N ILE A 37 40.03 -7.17 24.44
CA ILE A 37 38.61 -7.52 24.51
C ILE A 37 37.93 -6.78 25.67
N LEU A 38 38.55 -6.70 26.86
CA LEU A 38 38.00 -5.95 27.99
C LEU A 38 37.82 -4.45 27.63
N ILE A 39 38.79 -3.87 26.92
CA ILE A 39 38.71 -2.50 26.40
C ILE A 39 37.54 -2.36 25.42
N ILE A 40 37.39 -3.28 24.50
CA ILE A 40 36.27 -3.28 23.53
C ILE A 40 34.92 -3.35 24.24
N VAL A 41 34.77 -4.25 25.23
CA VAL A 41 33.54 -4.37 26.02
C VAL A 41 33.27 -3.07 26.81
N TYR A 42 34.34 -2.44 27.35
CA TYR A 42 34.21 -1.17 28.04
C TYR A 42 33.76 -0.05 27.11
N ILE A 43 34.36 0.06 25.91
CA ILE A 43 33.94 1.04 24.89
C ILE A 43 32.49 0.78 24.45
N CYS A 44 32.10 -0.48 24.23
CA CYS A 44 30.74 -0.86 23.93
C CYS A 44 29.74 -0.37 24.98
N LYS A 45 30.04 -0.56 26.26
CA LYS A 45 29.22 -0.06 27.37
C LYS A 45 29.11 1.47 27.36
N ILE A 46 30.21 2.18 27.05
CA ILE A 46 30.18 3.66 26.92
C ILE A 46 29.26 4.06 25.76
N CYS A 47 29.39 3.44 24.58
CA CYS A 47 28.53 3.73 23.43
C CYS A 47 27.05 3.48 23.75
N ILE A 48 26.73 2.39 24.42
CA ILE A 48 25.36 2.07 24.84
C ILE A 48 24.83 3.14 25.81
N LYS A 49 25.65 3.57 26.78
CA LYS A 49 25.27 4.62 27.76
C LYS A 49 25.07 5.98 27.09
N LEU A 50 25.89 6.32 26.09
CA LEU A 50 25.74 7.55 25.31
C LEU A 50 24.41 7.54 24.55
N VAL A 51 24.06 6.41 23.91
CA VAL A 51 22.77 6.23 23.22
C VAL A 51 21.60 6.44 24.18
N ASP A 52 21.65 5.82 25.37
CA ASP A 52 20.61 6.03 26.39
C ASP A 52 20.44 7.50 26.75
N THR A 53 21.56 8.19 27.01
CA THR A 53 21.53 9.60 27.40
C THR A 53 21.04 10.52 26.28
N HIS A 54 21.42 10.25 25.03
CA HIS A 54 20.98 11.06 23.88
C HIS A 54 19.51 10.84 23.57
N ILE A 55 19.04 9.60 23.56
CA ILE A 55 17.62 9.29 23.29
C ILE A 55 16.74 9.84 24.43
N ASP A 56 17.21 9.85 25.68
CA ASP A 56 16.46 10.45 26.78
C ASP A 56 16.34 11.97 26.66
N LYS A 57 17.36 12.63 26.13
CA LYS A 57 17.35 14.09 25.89
C LYS A 57 16.49 14.51 24.69
N ILE A 58 16.40 13.66 23.65
CA ILE A 58 15.53 13.88 22.47
C ILE A 58 14.05 13.59 22.82
N ALA A 59 13.68 13.51 24.08
CA ALA A 59 12.30 13.30 24.53
C ALA A 59 11.38 14.42 24.04
N ILE A 60 11.07 14.39 22.75
CA ILE A 60 9.94 15.09 22.15
C ILE A 60 8.70 14.51 22.82
N SER A 61 7.91 15.35 23.45
CA SER A 61 6.75 15.01 24.28
C SER A 61 5.61 14.23 23.55
N LYS A 62 5.84 13.78 22.31
CA LYS A 62 4.88 13.10 21.44
C LYS A 62 5.22 11.64 21.11
N ILE A 63 6.38 11.13 21.50
CA ILE A 63 6.76 9.74 21.20
C ILE A 63 6.28 8.84 22.34
N ASP A 64 5.50 7.83 22.01
CA ASP A 64 5.06 6.80 22.95
C ASP A 64 6.26 6.15 23.67
N ARG A 65 6.10 5.84 24.97
CA ARG A 65 7.14 5.21 25.80
C ARG A 65 7.60 3.88 25.19
N GLY A 66 6.68 3.11 24.61
CA GLY A 66 6.97 1.85 23.94
C GLY A 66 7.90 2.03 22.74
N ALA A 67 7.62 2.98 21.86
CA ALA A 67 8.44 3.29 20.69
C ALA A 67 9.86 3.73 21.10
N LYS A 68 9.99 4.54 22.15
CA LYS A 68 11.27 4.97 22.69
C LYS A 68 12.10 3.79 23.20
N GLN A 69 11.49 2.88 23.98
CA GLN A 69 12.18 1.73 24.54
C GLN A 69 12.58 0.74 23.44
N PHE A 70 11.72 0.53 22.45
CA PHE A 70 12.02 -0.29 21.28
C PHE A 70 13.23 0.24 20.52
N THR A 71 13.24 1.55 20.19
CA THR A 71 14.36 2.19 19.48
C THR A 71 15.67 2.06 20.24
N LYS A 72 15.68 2.28 21.57
CA LYS A 72 16.86 2.06 22.41
C LYS A 72 17.37 0.63 22.30
N SER A 73 16.48 -0.35 22.44
CA SER A 73 16.84 -1.77 22.41
C SER A 73 17.40 -2.17 21.06
N PHE A 74 16.79 -1.68 19.97
CA PHE A 74 17.23 -1.95 18.62
C PHE A 74 18.63 -1.39 18.32
N ILE A 75 18.90 -0.14 18.70
CA ILE A 75 20.21 0.47 18.52
C ILE A 75 21.27 -0.25 19.37
N LYS A 76 20.96 -0.59 20.63
CA LYS A 76 21.85 -1.37 21.50
C LYS A 76 22.21 -2.73 20.91
N LEU A 77 21.22 -3.43 20.34
CA LEU A 77 21.43 -4.71 19.66
C LEU A 77 22.42 -4.54 18.49
N GLY A 78 22.23 -3.52 17.65
CA GLY A 78 23.11 -3.22 16.53
C GLY A 78 24.54 -2.91 16.97
N ILE A 79 24.71 -2.05 17.98
CA ILE A 79 26.03 -1.73 18.57
C ILE A 79 26.68 -3.02 19.11
N SER A 80 25.95 -3.80 19.90
CA SER A 80 26.45 -5.04 20.48
C SER A 80 26.90 -6.04 19.43
N ALA A 81 26.16 -6.15 18.31
CA ALA A 81 26.49 -7.03 17.19
C ALA A 81 27.82 -6.61 16.53
N VAL A 82 28.04 -5.31 16.29
CA VAL A 82 29.30 -4.79 15.72
C VAL A 82 30.46 -5.09 16.64
N PHE A 83 30.35 -4.81 17.93
CA PHE A 83 31.42 -5.09 18.89
C PHE A 83 31.68 -6.59 19.05
N PHE A 84 30.66 -7.42 18.96
CA PHE A 84 30.79 -8.89 18.93
C PHE A 84 31.62 -9.36 17.74
N LEU A 85 31.35 -8.85 16.54
CA LEU A 85 32.11 -9.17 15.32
C LEU A 85 33.58 -8.74 15.46
N LEU A 86 33.84 -7.56 16.01
CA LEU A 86 35.21 -7.10 16.28
C LEU A 86 35.93 -8.02 17.28
N ALA A 87 35.24 -8.49 18.30
CA ALA A 87 35.82 -9.43 19.27
C ALA A 87 36.16 -10.77 18.60
N MET A 88 35.33 -11.29 17.71
CA MET A 88 35.62 -12.52 16.96
C MET A 88 36.90 -12.42 16.13
N LEU A 89 37.15 -11.28 15.46
CA LEU A 89 38.42 -11.03 14.73
C LEU A 89 39.61 -11.15 15.64
N LEU A 90 39.53 -10.59 16.83
CA LEU A 90 40.67 -10.64 17.82
C LEU A 90 40.88 -12.05 18.36
N PHE A 91 39.86 -12.87 18.49
CA PHE A 91 40.00 -14.27 18.88
C PHE A 91 40.68 -15.11 17.80
N GLY A 92 40.89 -14.58 16.59
CA GLY A 92 41.59 -15.26 15.48
C GLY A 92 40.64 -16.03 14.56
N PHE A 93 39.34 -15.72 14.58
CA PHE A 93 38.47 -16.20 13.53
C PHE A 93 38.93 -15.65 12.20
N LYS A 94 38.96 -16.48 11.18
CA LYS A 94 39.36 -16.08 9.82
C LYS A 94 38.36 -15.04 9.29
N GLU A 95 38.89 -13.95 8.71
CA GLU A 95 38.08 -12.88 8.12
C GLU A 95 37.02 -13.44 7.15
N GLN A 96 37.41 -14.44 6.34
CA GLN A 96 36.47 -15.11 5.42
C GLN A 96 35.26 -15.73 6.11
N SER A 97 35.45 -16.33 7.30
CA SER A 97 34.35 -16.93 8.06
C SER A 97 33.38 -15.86 8.58
N ILE A 98 33.90 -14.71 9.00
CA ILE A 98 33.10 -13.57 9.45
C ILE A 98 32.31 -12.95 8.30
N ILE A 99 32.96 -12.77 7.13
CA ILE A 99 32.31 -12.27 5.91
C ILE A 99 31.17 -13.21 5.50
N THR A 100 31.41 -14.54 5.50
CA THR A 100 30.39 -15.53 5.19
C THR A 100 29.19 -15.46 6.15
N MET A 101 29.47 -15.33 7.46
CA MET A 101 28.44 -15.21 8.48
C MET A 101 27.61 -13.92 8.31
N ILE A 102 28.29 -12.77 8.09
CA ILE A 102 27.61 -11.48 7.84
C ILE A 102 26.75 -11.58 6.57
N SER A 103 27.27 -12.19 5.51
CA SER A 103 26.55 -12.37 4.26
C SER A 103 25.28 -13.21 4.44
N ALA A 104 25.37 -14.31 5.18
CA ALA A 104 24.21 -15.17 5.48
C ALA A 104 23.16 -14.44 6.32
N ILE A 105 23.58 -13.71 7.36
CA ILE A 105 22.69 -12.90 8.19
C ILE A 105 22.05 -11.79 7.37
N SER A 106 22.83 -11.09 6.54
CA SER A 106 22.33 -10.01 5.69
C SER A 106 21.28 -10.49 4.70
N LEU A 107 21.50 -11.68 4.09
CA LEU A 107 20.52 -12.30 3.20
C LEU A 107 19.21 -12.61 3.95
N GLY A 108 19.31 -13.22 5.14
CA GLY A 108 18.13 -13.51 5.97
C GLY A 108 17.35 -12.25 6.35
N ILE A 109 18.04 -11.20 6.77
CA ILE A 109 17.43 -9.90 7.09
C ILE A 109 16.80 -9.28 5.83
N GLY A 110 17.50 -9.31 4.69
CA GLY A 110 17.01 -8.76 3.42
C GLY A 110 15.69 -9.42 2.98
N ILE A 111 15.60 -10.75 3.08
CA ILE A 111 14.37 -11.50 2.78
C ILE A 111 13.25 -11.12 3.77
N SER A 112 13.56 -11.01 5.05
CA SER A 112 12.59 -10.65 6.09
C SER A 112 12.05 -9.23 5.94
N LEU A 113 12.86 -8.29 5.44
CA LEU A 113 12.49 -6.88 5.21
C LEU A 113 11.90 -6.63 3.82
N LYS A 114 11.77 -7.64 2.95
CA LYS A 114 11.29 -7.49 1.58
C LYS A 114 9.95 -6.75 1.50
N GLU A 115 9.00 -7.12 2.33
CA GLU A 115 7.66 -6.53 2.32
C GLU A 115 7.66 -5.07 2.79
N PHE A 116 8.46 -4.77 3.82
CA PHE A 116 8.65 -3.42 4.30
C PHE A 116 9.24 -2.50 3.21
N LEU A 117 10.31 -2.96 2.53
CA LEU A 117 10.92 -2.23 1.42
C LEU A 117 9.98 -2.08 0.23
N SER A 118 9.16 -3.09 -0.06
CA SER A 118 8.14 -3.03 -1.11
C SER A 118 7.07 -1.97 -0.82
N ASN A 119 6.61 -1.86 0.43
CA ASN A 119 5.68 -0.82 0.84
C ASN A 119 6.27 0.57 0.77
N PHE A 120 7.53 0.73 1.19
CA PHE A 120 8.26 1.98 1.07
C PHE A 120 8.37 2.42 -0.41
N ALA A 121 8.84 1.51 -1.27
CA ALA A 121 8.94 1.77 -2.70
C ALA A 121 7.59 2.11 -3.32
N GLY A 122 6.51 1.42 -2.90
CA GLY A 122 5.13 1.73 -3.30
C GLY A 122 4.72 3.14 -2.93
N GLY A 123 5.02 3.58 -1.72
CA GLY A 123 4.75 4.95 -1.28
C GLY A 123 5.50 5.99 -2.11
N VAL A 124 6.77 5.75 -2.42
CA VAL A 124 7.57 6.60 -3.30
C VAL A 124 6.93 6.67 -4.70
N VAL A 125 6.54 5.54 -5.28
CA VAL A 125 5.87 5.52 -6.61
C VAL A 125 4.58 6.32 -6.58
N ILE A 126 3.72 6.16 -5.56
CA ILE A 126 2.46 6.91 -5.44
C ILE A 126 2.73 8.42 -5.39
N LEU A 127 3.71 8.86 -4.60
CA LEU A 127 4.03 10.29 -4.43
C LEU A 127 4.63 10.93 -5.69
N PHE A 128 5.46 10.19 -6.46
CA PHE A 128 6.11 10.73 -7.65
C PHE A 128 5.27 10.56 -8.91
N ALA A 129 4.71 9.37 -9.17
CA ALA A 129 3.88 9.10 -10.35
C ALA A 129 2.46 9.68 -10.22
N ARG A 130 1.97 9.89 -8.99
CA ARG A 130 0.68 10.50 -8.66
C ARG A 130 -0.49 9.89 -9.42
N PRO A 131 -0.71 8.58 -9.40
CA PRO A 131 -1.91 8.00 -10.01
C PRO A 131 -3.20 8.54 -9.36
N PHE A 132 -3.10 8.99 -8.12
CA PHE A 132 -4.09 9.75 -7.36
C PHE A 132 -3.37 10.64 -6.34
N THR A 133 -4.12 11.57 -5.75
CA THR A 133 -3.66 12.46 -4.68
C THR A 133 -4.60 12.38 -3.47
N VAL A 134 -4.16 12.93 -2.34
CA VAL A 134 -5.05 13.10 -1.17
C VAL A 134 -6.25 13.96 -1.58
N GLY A 135 -7.43 13.55 -1.18
CA GLY A 135 -8.71 14.13 -1.57
C GLY A 135 -9.37 13.50 -2.79
N ASN A 136 -8.64 12.68 -3.57
CA ASN A 136 -9.27 11.97 -4.68
C ASN A 136 -10.16 10.82 -4.18
N PHE A 137 -11.27 10.62 -4.86
CA PHE A 137 -12.14 9.47 -4.66
C PHE A 137 -11.70 8.34 -5.57
N ILE A 138 -11.30 7.22 -4.96
CA ILE A 138 -10.78 6.05 -5.66
C ILE A 138 -11.58 4.79 -5.35
N GLU A 139 -11.53 3.85 -6.29
CA GLU A 139 -12.00 2.48 -6.10
C GLU A 139 -10.88 1.51 -6.43
N MET A 140 -10.71 0.50 -5.58
CA MET A 140 -9.65 -0.48 -5.70
C MET A 140 -10.12 -1.80 -5.07
N ASN A 141 -10.35 -2.85 -5.88
CA ASN A 141 -11.01 -4.07 -5.44
C ASN A 141 -12.36 -3.76 -4.74
N ASP A 142 -12.48 -4.17 -3.45
CA ASP A 142 -13.68 -3.98 -2.63
C ASP A 142 -13.63 -2.70 -1.77
N VAL A 143 -12.63 -1.83 -1.99
CA VAL A 143 -12.46 -0.58 -1.25
C VAL A 143 -12.80 0.60 -2.14
N MET A 144 -13.79 1.37 -1.73
CA MET A 144 -14.19 2.61 -2.39
C MET A 144 -14.25 3.75 -1.36
N GLY A 145 -13.59 4.88 -1.66
CA GLY A 145 -13.61 6.01 -0.77
C GLY A 145 -12.62 7.11 -1.15
N GLU A 146 -12.56 8.15 -0.30
CA GLU A 146 -11.66 9.28 -0.46
C GLU A 146 -10.30 8.99 0.19
N VAL A 147 -9.22 9.27 -0.52
CA VAL A 147 -7.86 9.18 0.00
C VAL A 147 -7.65 10.28 1.03
N SER A 148 -7.52 9.89 2.30
CA SER A 148 -7.31 10.83 3.42
C SER A 148 -5.84 11.11 3.69
N GLU A 149 -4.96 10.13 3.43
CA GLU A 149 -3.52 10.24 3.72
C GLU A 149 -2.71 9.27 2.88
N ILE A 150 -1.55 9.71 2.40
CA ILE A 150 -0.55 8.86 1.75
C ILE A 150 0.68 8.86 2.65
N GLY A 151 0.84 7.79 3.41
CA GLY A 151 1.97 7.58 4.30
C GLY A 151 3.14 6.88 3.62
N VAL A 152 4.24 6.73 4.37
CA VAL A 152 5.48 6.09 3.88
C VAL A 152 5.25 4.62 3.50
N PHE A 153 4.44 3.89 4.27
CA PHE A 153 4.21 2.45 4.09
C PHE A 153 2.78 2.07 3.75
N SER A 154 1.84 2.98 3.95
CA SER A 154 0.42 2.74 3.75
C SER A 154 -0.31 3.98 3.28
N THR A 155 -1.39 3.77 2.54
CA THR A 155 -2.37 4.77 2.13
C THR A 155 -3.64 4.58 2.94
N CYS A 156 -4.22 5.68 3.43
CA CYS A 156 -5.48 5.67 4.17
C CYS A 156 -6.61 6.14 3.28
N VAL A 157 -7.72 5.41 3.29
CA VAL A 157 -8.94 5.72 2.55
C VAL A 157 -10.12 5.78 3.51
N ASN A 158 -10.90 6.84 3.44
CA ASN A 158 -12.16 6.98 4.17
C ASN A 158 -13.31 6.54 3.27
N THR A 159 -14.05 5.53 3.69
CA THR A 159 -15.22 5.04 2.96
C THR A 159 -16.42 5.97 3.14
N LEU A 160 -17.44 5.81 2.30
CA LEU A 160 -18.68 6.60 2.36
C LEU A 160 -19.45 6.44 3.68
N ASP A 161 -19.30 5.30 4.35
CA ASP A 161 -19.86 5.02 5.68
C ASP A 161 -18.91 5.39 6.83
N SER A 162 -17.93 6.27 6.54
CA SER A 162 -16.99 6.85 7.52
C SER A 162 -16.04 5.84 8.19
N ARG A 163 -15.73 4.73 7.56
CA ARG A 163 -14.66 3.82 8.01
C ARG A 163 -13.33 4.25 7.42
N LYS A 164 -12.27 4.23 8.22
CA LYS A 164 -10.90 4.44 7.77
C LYS A 164 -10.26 3.09 7.45
N ILE A 165 -9.89 2.88 6.19
CA ILE A 165 -9.19 1.68 5.72
C ILE A 165 -7.73 2.06 5.51
N ILE A 166 -6.82 1.25 6.08
CA ILE A 166 -5.37 1.41 5.93
C ILE A 166 -4.87 0.31 5.00
N ILE A 167 -4.31 0.70 3.87
CA ILE A 167 -3.90 -0.21 2.81
C ILE A 167 -2.40 -0.11 2.63
N PRO A 168 -1.63 -1.21 2.69
CA PRO A 168 -0.21 -1.20 2.39
C PRO A 168 0.06 -0.67 0.97
N ASN A 169 1.07 0.18 0.80
CA ASN A 169 1.34 0.84 -0.48
C ASN A 169 1.67 -0.14 -1.62
N ASN A 170 2.32 -1.27 -1.32
CA ASN A 170 2.59 -2.31 -2.31
C ASN A 170 1.30 -2.93 -2.87
N VAL A 171 0.26 -3.06 -2.03
CA VAL A 171 -1.06 -3.55 -2.46
C VAL A 171 -1.71 -2.53 -3.38
N VAL A 172 -1.63 -1.25 -3.02
CA VAL A 172 -2.18 -0.15 -3.82
C VAL A 172 -1.59 -0.15 -5.23
N ILE A 173 -0.26 -0.15 -5.37
CA ILE A 173 0.39 -0.06 -6.70
C ILE A 173 0.30 -1.35 -7.52
N SER A 174 0.01 -2.50 -6.90
CA SER A 174 -0.08 -3.80 -7.58
C SER A 174 -1.46 -4.10 -8.14
N LYS A 175 -2.46 -3.27 -7.87
CA LYS A 175 -3.85 -3.48 -8.28
C LYS A 175 -4.33 -2.39 -9.23
N ASN A 176 -5.42 -2.70 -9.96
CA ASN A 176 -6.09 -1.68 -10.76
C ASN A 176 -6.73 -0.64 -9.83
N ILE A 177 -6.51 0.62 -10.13
CA ILE A 177 -7.08 1.76 -9.42
C ILE A 177 -8.01 2.50 -10.38
N ILE A 178 -9.25 2.69 -9.97
CA ILE A 178 -10.18 3.57 -10.64
C ILE A 178 -10.16 4.90 -9.89
N ASN A 179 -9.61 5.94 -10.51
CA ASN A 179 -9.62 7.29 -9.95
C ASN A 179 -10.78 8.06 -10.57
N TYR A 180 -11.79 8.34 -9.77
CA TYR A 180 -13.00 9.02 -10.22
C TYR A 180 -12.79 10.52 -10.51
N ASP A 181 -11.73 11.11 -9.95
CA ASP A 181 -11.45 12.53 -10.05
C ASP A 181 -10.32 12.86 -11.04
N ALA A 182 -9.70 11.85 -11.65
CA ALA A 182 -8.58 12.04 -12.56
C ALA A 182 -8.95 12.82 -13.85
N ASN A 183 -10.18 12.66 -14.34
CA ASN A 183 -10.63 13.25 -15.58
C ASN A 183 -11.54 14.44 -15.33
N LYS A 184 -11.37 15.49 -16.12
CA LYS A 184 -12.19 16.72 -16.06
C LYS A 184 -13.67 16.47 -16.31
N TYR A 185 -14.00 15.45 -17.08
CA TYR A 185 -15.40 15.11 -17.44
C TYR A 185 -15.71 13.67 -17.11
N ARG A 186 -16.93 13.45 -16.60
CA ARG A 186 -17.48 12.11 -16.39
C ARG A 186 -18.73 11.94 -17.24
N ARG A 187 -18.93 10.72 -17.71
CA ARG A 187 -20.11 10.38 -18.49
C ARG A 187 -21.20 9.84 -17.58
N ILE A 188 -22.38 10.46 -17.61
CA ILE A 188 -23.60 9.95 -17.01
C ILE A 188 -24.22 8.99 -18.02
N GLN A 189 -24.49 7.79 -17.59
CA GLN A 189 -25.18 6.76 -18.36
C GLN A 189 -26.51 6.45 -17.70
N LEU A 190 -27.61 6.64 -18.46
CA LEU A 190 -28.95 6.34 -18.02
C LEU A 190 -29.63 5.47 -19.07
N THR A 191 -30.47 4.55 -18.61
CA THR A 191 -31.45 3.86 -19.42
C THR A 191 -32.78 4.52 -19.17
N VAL A 192 -33.39 5.13 -20.20
CA VAL A 192 -34.67 5.84 -20.12
C VAL A 192 -35.73 4.98 -20.82
N PRO A 193 -36.65 4.35 -20.06
CA PRO A 193 -37.71 3.53 -20.66
C PRO A 193 -38.84 4.42 -21.10
N ILE A 194 -39.43 4.11 -22.28
CA ILE A 194 -40.67 4.68 -22.76
C ILE A 194 -41.67 3.57 -23.10
N ALA A 195 -42.96 3.88 -23.05
CA ALA A 195 -44.00 2.93 -23.43
C ALA A 195 -43.92 2.57 -24.93
N TYR A 196 -44.37 1.38 -25.30
CA TYR A 196 -44.39 0.96 -26.71
C TYR A 196 -45.31 1.84 -27.58
N GLU A 197 -46.32 2.46 -26.95
CA GLU A 197 -47.25 3.38 -27.57
C GLU A 197 -46.69 4.81 -27.75
N ALA A 198 -45.61 5.14 -27.04
CA ALA A 198 -44.96 6.44 -27.16
C ALA A 198 -44.11 6.53 -28.43
N ASP A 199 -44.02 7.73 -29.03
CA ASP A 199 -43.13 7.96 -30.17
C ASP A 199 -41.66 8.04 -29.72
N PRO A 200 -40.82 7.08 -30.13
CA PRO A 200 -39.38 7.11 -29.76
C PRO A 200 -38.64 8.31 -30.34
N ARG A 201 -39.06 8.83 -31.49
CA ARG A 201 -38.43 10.01 -32.10
C ARG A 201 -38.70 11.27 -31.29
N ALA A 202 -39.91 11.43 -30.78
CA ALA A 202 -40.28 12.52 -29.91
C ALA A 202 -39.48 12.45 -28.57
N ALA A 203 -39.34 11.24 -28.00
CA ALA A 203 -38.55 11.02 -26.80
C ALA A 203 -37.06 11.34 -27.00
N ILE A 204 -36.44 10.87 -28.08
CA ILE A 204 -35.05 11.17 -28.41
C ILE A 204 -34.83 12.67 -28.62
N LYS A 205 -35.76 13.35 -29.29
CA LYS A 205 -35.69 14.81 -29.49
C LYS A 205 -35.76 15.53 -28.16
N GLU A 206 -36.65 15.15 -27.25
CA GLU A 206 -36.77 15.76 -25.95
C GLU A 206 -35.49 15.52 -25.10
N LEU A 207 -34.92 14.32 -25.14
CA LEU A 207 -33.64 14.04 -24.47
C LEU A 207 -32.48 14.88 -25.06
N GLN A 208 -32.48 15.16 -26.38
CA GLN A 208 -31.52 16.08 -26.99
C GLN A 208 -31.71 17.52 -26.48
N ASP A 209 -32.93 17.97 -26.28
CA ASP A 209 -33.23 19.30 -25.76
C ASP A 209 -32.88 19.40 -24.26
N ILE A 210 -33.13 18.34 -23.48
CA ILE A 210 -32.67 18.21 -22.09
C ILE A 210 -31.14 18.31 -22.03
N ALA A 211 -30.43 17.63 -22.92
CA ALA A 211 -28.95 17.69 -22.96
C ALA A 211 -28.43 19.13 -23.16
N LYS A 212 -29.18 20.00 -23.83
CA LYS A 212 -28.81 21.41 -24.05
C LYS A 212 -29.20 22.34 -22.92
N THR A 213 -30.31 22.03 -22.23
CA THR A 213 -30.95 22.95 -21.27
C THR A 213 -30.62 22.67 -19.82
N PHE A 214 -30.27 21.42 -19.48
CA PHE A 214 -29.98 21.04 -18.12
C PHE A 214 -28.59 21.51 -17.70
N LYS A 215 -28.49 22.33 -16.64
CA LYS A 215 -27.26 23.01 -16.22
C LYS A 215 -26.11 22.08 -15.76
N GLY A 216 -26.40 20.83 -15.50
CA GLY A 216 -25.38 19.86 -15.07
C GLY A 216 -24.67 19.13 -16.21
N ILE A 217 -25.08 19.39 -17.49
CA ILE A 217 -24.51 18.72 -18.67
C ILE A 217 -23.54 19.63 -19.39
N GLU A 218 -22.42 19.02 -19.85
CA GLU A 218 -21.41 19.69 -20.66
C GLU A 218 -21.85 19.73 -22.14
N ASN A 219 -22.25 20.90 -22.61
CA ASN A 219 -22.86 21.08 -23.93
C ASN A 219 -21.86 20.98 -25.09
N GLN A 220 -20.56 21.11 -24.84
CA GLN A 220 -19.54 21.02 -25.90
C GLN A 220 -19.28 19.57 -26.34
N ARG A 221 -19.82 18.59 -25.61
CA ARG A 221 -19.68 17.16 -25.92
C ARG A 221 -20.99 16.61 -26.43
N THR A 222 -20.95 16.02 -27.62
CA THR A 222 -22.15 15.43 -28.25
C THR A 222 -22.73 14.31 -27.37
N PRO A 223 -23.99 14.38 -26.98
CA PRO A 223 -24.67 13.31 -26.30
C PRO A 223 -24.88 12.10 -27.24
N PHE A 224 -24.88 10.90 -26.67
CA PHE A 224 -25.28 9.70 -27.42
C PHE A 224 -26.67 9.29 -26.92
N ILE A 225 -27.65 9.25 -27.83
CA ILE A 225 -29.05 8.99 -27.51
C ILE A 225 -29.62 8.07 -28.59
N ASN A 226 -29.81 6.79 -28.23
CA ASN A 226 -30.34 5.79 -29.19
C ASN A 226 -31.18 4.74 -28.45
N ILE A 227 -32.05 4.08 -29.22
CA ILE A 227 -32.73 2.88 -28.74
C ILE A 227 -31.68 1.79 -28.52
N MET A 228 -31.64 1.24 -27.32
CA MET A 228 -30.66 0.23 -26.90
C MET A 228 -31.26 -1.18 -26.90
N SER A 229 -32.47 -1.30 -26.42
CA SER A 229 -33.16 -2.60 -26.31
C SER A 229 -34.68 -2.44 -26.22
N TYR A 230 -35.37 -3.55 -26.43
CA TYR A 230 -36.79 -3.69 -26.18
C TYR A 230 -36.99 -4.53 -24.92
N GLY A 231 -37.62 -3.96 -23.91
CA GLY A 231 -37.98 -4.62 -22.66
C GLY A 231 -39.35 -5.30 -22.72
N SER A 232 -39.73 -5.99 -21.65
CA SER A 232 -41.03 -6.64 -21.54
C SER A 232 -42.23 -5.66 -21.63
N SER A 233 -42.04 -4.42 -21.19
CA SER A 233 -43.09 -3.38 -21.17
C SER A 233 -42.57 -2.03 -21.63
N SER A 234 -41.35 -1.94 -22.18
CA SER A 234 -40.72 -0.68 -22.54
C SER A 234 -39.80 -0.77 -23.75
N VAL A 235 -39.66 0.35 -24.45
CA VAL A 235 -38.54 0.61 -25.36
C VAL A 235 -37.50 1.38 -24.57
N ASN A 236 -36.31 0.82 -24.45
CA ASN A 236 -35.23 1.40 -23.65
C ASN A 236 -34.33 2.28 -24.50
N ILE A 237 -34.22 3.56 -24.13
CA ILE A 237 -33.33 4.52 -24.78
C ILE A 237 -32.07 4.65 -23.90
N GLU A 238 -30.91 4.43 -24.50
CA GLU A 238 -29.65 4.75 -23.85
C GLU A 238 -29.36 6.24 -23.97
N TYR A 239 -29.16 6.90 -22.85
CA TYR A 239 -28.90 8.32 -22.75
C TYR A 239 -27.53 8.54 -22.09
N LEU A 240 -26.51 8.89 -22.90
CA LEU A 240 -25.15 9.14 -22.46
C LEU A 240 -24.83 10.62 -22.61
N VAL A 241 -24.59 11.29 -21.49
CA VAL A 241 -24.24 12.72 -21.45
C VAL A 241 -23.01 12.93 -20.58
N TRP A 242 -22.36 14.06 -20.77
CA TRP A 242 -21.16 14.39 -20.05
C TRP A 242 -21.45 15.47 -19.01
N THR A 243 -20.83 15.35 -17.84
CA THR A 243 -20.84 16.36 -16.78
C THR A 243 -19.41 16.77 -16.43
N VAL A 244 -19.22 18.01 -15.96
CA VAL A 244 -17.95 18.43 -15.38
C VAL A 244 -17.77 17.64 -14.09
N ASN A 245 -16.58 17.07 -13.91
CA ASN A 245 -16.27 16.29 -12.73
C ASN A 245 -15.87 17.23 -11.59
N THR A 246 -16.73 17.36 -10.62
CA THR A 246 -16.55 18.18 -9.40
C THR A 246 -16.46 17.31 -8.15
N GLY A 247 -16.31 15.98 -8.33
CA GLY A 247 -16.19 15.00 -7.27
C GLY A 247 -17.28 13.95 -7.28
N TYR A 248 -17.07 12.91 -6.46
CA TYR A 248 -17.96 11.74 -6.42
C TYR A 248 -19.41 12.09 -6.07
N HIS A 249 -19.61 12.86 -5.01
CA HIS A 249 -20.96 13.23 -4.54
C HIS A 249 -21.71 14.09 -5.54
N ASP A 250 -21.05 15.07 -6.14
CA ASP A 250 -21.65 15.98 -7.11
C ASP A 250 -22.08 15.24 -8.37
N TYR A 251 -21.30 14.24 -8.79
CA TYR A 251 -21.68 13.40 -9.93
C TYR A 251 -23.02 12.67 -9.66
N TYR A 252 -23.19 12.06 -8.50
CA TYR A 252 -24.43 11.33 -8.18
C TYR A 252 -25.60 12.28 -7.94
N ASN A 253 -25.37 13.45 -7.37
CA ASN A 253 -26.39 14.50 -7.23
C ASN A 253 -26.84 14.99 -8.63
N THR A 254 -25.88 15.29 -9.52
CA THR A 254 -26.19 15.71 -10.91
C THR A 254 -26.96 14.62 -11.65
N ARG A 255 -26.55 13.36 -11.50
CA ARG A 255 -27.26 12.22 -12.10
C ARG A 255 -28.69 12.09 -11.57
N GLY A 256 -28.90 12.21 -10.26
CA GLY A 256 -30.23 12.15 -9.63
C GLY A 256 -31.13 13.29 -10.09
N ASN A 257 -30.63 14.52 -10.09
CA ASN A 257 -31.35 15.70 -10.57
C ASN A 257 -31.71 15.60 -12.06
N LEU A 258 -30.81 15.04 -12.88
CA LEU A 258 -31.07 14.79 -14.29
C LEU A 258 -32.21 13.78 -14.49
N MET A 259 -32.22 12.69 -13.70
CA MET A 259 -33.29 11.70 -13.76
C MET A 259 -34.65 12.32 -13.40
N GLN A 260 -34.69 13.14 -12.36
CA GLN A 260 -35.90 13.87 -11.97
C GLN A 260 -36.35 14.83 -13.08
N TYR A 261 -35.45 15.60 -13.66
CA TYR A 261 -35.73 16.53 -14.72
C TYR A 261 -36.26 15.82 -15.99
N ILE A 262 -35.75 14.63 -16.32
CA ILE A 262 -36.28 13.82 -17.41
C ILE A 262 -37.74 13.43 -17.16
N ILE A 263 -38.08 12.99 -15.94
CA ILE A 263 -39.46 12.63 -15.59
C ILE A 263 -40.41 13.83 -15.76
N GLU A 264 -40.04 15.00 -15.26
CA GLU A 264 -40.82 16.23 -15.36
C GLU A 264 -41.05 16.64 -16.82
N ARG A 265 -39.98 16.63 -17.63
CA ARG A 265 -40.04 16.98 -19.05
C ARG A 265 -40.88 15.99 -19.89
N PHE A 266 -40.76 14.69 -19.59
CA PHE A 266 -41.54 13.66 -20.26
C PHE A 266 -43.03 13.79 -19.94
N ALA A 267 -43.37 14.09 -18.69
CA ALA A 267 -44.75 14.37 -18.28
C ALA A 267 -45.32 15.59 -19.02
N GLU A 268 -44.58 16.69 -19.14
CA GLU A 268 -44.99 17.88 -19.91
C GLU A 268 -45.25 17.60 -21.40
N LYS A 269 -44.52 16.63 -21.97
CA LYS A 269 -44.60 16.25 -23.36
C LYS A 269 -45.53 15.06 -23.63
N ASN A 270 -46.21 14.55 -22.61
CA ASN A 270 -47.05 13.34 -22.69
C ASN A 270 -46.26 12.11 -23.22
N ILE A 271 -44.97 12.00 -22.85
CA ILE A 271 -44.15 10.81 -23.13
C ILE A 271 -44.29 9.87 -21.92
N GLU A 272 -44.94 8.76 -22.11
CA GLU A 272 -45.24 7.81 -21.03
C GLU A 272 -43.98 7.00 -20.67
N ILE A 273 -43.63 7.00 -19.37
CA ILE A 273 -42.71 6.04 -18.76
C ILE A 273 -43.56 4.87 -18.27
N PRO A 274 -43.41 3.66 -18.83
CA PRO A 274 -44.36 2.59 -18.59
C PRO A 274 -44.22 1.95 -17.21
N TYR A 275 -45.35 1.51 -16.68
CA TYR A 275 -45.38 0.50 -15.62
C TYR A 275 -45.23 -0.89 -16.24
N ASN A 276 -45.00 -1.92 -15.42
CA ASN A 276 -45.05 -3.30 -15.89
C ASN A 276 -46.44 -3.64 -16.38
N LYS A 277 -46.56 -4.02 -17.66
CA LYS A 277 -47.82 -4.45 -18.32
C LYS A 277 -47.86 -5.97 -18.32
N LEU A 278 -49.03 -6.52 -17.97
CA LEU A 278 -49.31 -7.96 -18.01
C LEU A 278 -50.52 -8.22 -18.90
N ASP A 279 -50.35 -9.03 -19.91
CA ASP A 279 -51.47 -9.58 -20.68
C ASP A 279 -52.03 -10.80 -19.94
N ILE A 280 -53.29 -10.70 -19.47
CA ILE A 280 -53.96 -11.77 -18.75
C ILE A 280 -55.04 -12.35 -19.61
N HIS A 281 -54.87 -13.61 -20.06
CA HIS A 281 -55.89 -14.38 -20.74
C HIS A 281 -56.66 -15.19 -19.70
N LEU A 282 -57.90 -14.80 -19.41
CA LEU A 282 -58.78 -15.54 -18.52
C LEU A 282 -59.54 -16.61 -19.30
N TYR A 283 -59.28 -17.85 -19.02
CA TYR A 283 -60.06 -18.99 -19.57
C TYR A 283 -61.11 -19.39 -18.52
N ASN A 284 -62.38 -19.37 -18.93
CA ASN A 284 -63.47 -19.88 -18.11
C ASN A 284 -63.64 -21.37 -18.42
N GLU A 285 -63.31 -22.26 -17.49
CA GLU A 285 -63.43 -23.71 -17.66
C GLU A 285 -64.85 -24.20 -17.96
N ASN A 286 -65.85 -23.36 -17.75
CA ASN A 286 -67.27 -23.66 -17.99
C ASN A 286 -67.75 -23.23 -19.38
N SER A 287 -66.94 -22.74 -20.27
CA SER A 287 -67.32 -22.46 -21.65
C SER A 287 -67.16 -23.73 -22.49
N PRO A 288 -68.21 -24.23 -23.17
CA PRO A 288 -68.06 -25.36 -24.09
C PRO A 288 -67.09 -24.99 -25.19
N ALA A 289 -66.10 -25.88 -25.41
CA ALA A 289 -65.18 -25.76 -26.54
C ALA A 289 -65.94 -25.55 -27.84
N LEU A 290 -65.73 -24.46 -28.58
CA LEU A 290 -66.16 -24.20 -29.91
C LEU A 290 -65.38 -25.06 -30.91
#